data_3f8746f43ca1661b5c4a7f880068424f
#
_entry.id   3f8746f43ca1661b5c4a7f880068424f
#
_cell.length_a   1.000
_cell.length_b   1.000
_cell.length_c   1.000
_cell.angle_alpha   90.00
_cell.angle_beta   90.00
_cell.angle_gamma   90.00
#
_symmetry.space_group_name_H-M   'P 1'
#
loop_
_entity.id
_entity.type
_entity.pdbx_description
1 polymer ?
#
loop_
_entity_poly.entity_id
_entity_poly.type
_entity_poly.pdbx_seq_one_letter_code
_entity_poly.pdbx_strand_id
1 'polypeptide(L)'
;MKRILTAALLLLTGVFASAQQMPPMPVDPAVRIGHLENGLTYYVRHNAEPEGQANFYIAQKVGSILENDDQRGLAHFLEHMCFNGTEHFPGNGIIKYCESIGVKFGADLNAYTSIDETVYNIDNVPVAN
;
A
#
# COMPACT_ATOMS: atom_id res chain seq x y z
N MET A 1 -4.20 -49.65 -30.09
CA MET A 1 -4.98 -48.60 -29.42
C MET A 1 -4.66 -48.48 -27.92
N LYS A 2 -4.65 -49.56 -27.09
CA LYS A 2 -4.37 -49.48 -25.65
C LYS A 2 -2.96 -48.94 -25.31
N ARG A 3 -1.93 -49.20 -26.09
CA ARG A 3 -0.54 -48.72 -25.83
C ARG A 3 -0.31 -47.24 -26.12
N ILE A 4 -1.12 -46.66 -27.05
CA ILE A 4 -1.08 -45.21 -27.39
C ILE A 4 -1.75 -44.40 -26.30
N LEU A 5 -2.85 -44.90 -25.71
CA LEU A 5 -3.52 -44.25 -24.59
C LEU A 5 -2.64 -44.18 -23.31
N THR A 6 -1.83 -45.24 -23.05
CA THR A 6 -0.93 -45.28 -21.89
C THR A 6 0.22 -44.28 -22.03
N ALA A 7 0.77 -44.12 -23.25
CA ALA A 7 1.83 -43.14 -23.53
C ALA A 7 1.30 -41.68 -23.44
N ALA A 8 0.09 -41.41 -23.88
CA ALA A 8 -0.56 -40.09 -23.76
C ALA A 8 -0.85 -39.72 -22.30
N LEU A 9 -1.24 -40.70 -21.46
CA LEU A 9 -1.51 -40.47 -20.04
C LEU A 9 -0.21 -40.17 -19.26
N LEU A 10 0.90 -40.83 -19.60
CA LEU A 10 2.22 -40.57 -19.01
C LEU A 10 2.81 -39.21 -19.40
N LEU A 11 2.50 -38.70 -20.60
CA LEU A 11 2.90 -37.36 -21.03
C LEU A 11 2.10 -36.25 -20.33
N LEU A 12 0.83 -36.51 -19.98
CA LEU A 12 0.03 -35.53 -19.24
C LEU A 12 0.43 -35.38 -17.76
N THR A 13 0.98 -36.42 -17.14
CA THR A 13 1.42 -36.37 -15.72
C THR A 13 2.77 -35.65 -15.56
N GLY A 14 3.57 -35.52 -16.61
CA GLY A 14 4.86 -34.83 -16.58
C GLY A 14 4.76 -33.29 -16.56
N VAL A 15 3.61 -32.71 -16.90
CA VAL A 15 3.44 -31.25 -17.01
C VAL A 15 3.07 -30.60 -15.66
N PHE A 16 2.64 -31.37 -14.65
CA PHE A 16 2.22 -30.83 -13.37
C PHE A 16 3.34 -30.74 -12.31
N ALA A 17 4.59 -31.07 -12.63
CA ALA A 17 5.65 -31.22 -11.63
C ALA A 17 6.60 -30.03 -11.50
N SER A 18 6.26 -28.84 -12.01
CA SER A 18 7.16 -27.67 -11.89
C SER A 18 6.43 -26.38 -11.54
N ALA A 19 5.61 -26.41 -10.49
CA ALA A 19 5.37 -25.17 -9.74
C ALA A 19 6.65 -24.90 -8.93
N GLN A 20 7.65 -24.31 -9.55
CA GLN A 20 8.80 -23.78 -8.83
C GLN A 20 8.27 -22.74 -7.86
N GLN A 21 8.27 -23.10 -6.58
CA GLN A 21 8.09 -22.10 -5.53
C GLN A 21 9.24 -21.09 -5.70
N MET A 22 8.92 -19.89 -6.16
CA MET A 22 9.90 -18.81 -6.15
C MET A 22 10.40 -18.64 -4.71
N PRO A 23 11.71 -18.57 -4.49
CA PRO A 23 12.23 -18.29 -3.16
C PRO A 23 11.65 -16.96 -2.67
N PRO A 24 11.35 -16.83 -1.38
CA PRO A 24 10.88 -15.57 -0.84
C PRO A 24 11.87 -14.46 -1.18
N MET A 25 11.34 -13.33 -1.63
CA MET A 25 12.17 -12.18 -1.96
C MET A 25 12.91 -11.71 -0.69
N PRO A 26 14.24 -11.52 -0.74
CA PRO A 26 14.99 -11.06 0.42
C PRO A 26 14.49 -9.65 0.82
N VAL A 27 14.26 -9.46 2.11
CA VAL A 27 13.94 -8.13 2.67
C VAL A 27 15.23 -7.30 2.70
N ASP A 28 15.16 -6.04 2.29
CA ASP A 28 16.28 -5.09 2.40
C ASP A 28 16.69 -4.98 3.90
N PRO A 29 17.93 -5.32 4.26
CA PRO A 29 18.40 -5.27 5.65
C PRO A 29 18.43 -3.86 6.24
N ALA A 30 18.37 -2.82 5.41
CA ALA A 30 18.28 -1.43 5.86
C ALA A 30 16.86 -1.04 6.32
N VAL A 31 15.85 -1.86 6.05
CA VAL A 31 14.48 -1.61 6.50
C VAL A 31 14.29 -2.11 7.93
N ARG A 32 13.89 -1.21 8.81
CA ARG A 32 13.44 -1.56 10.17
C ARG A 32 11.94 -1.84 10.14
N ILE A 33 11.56 -3.03 10.58
CA ILE A 33 10.16 -3.47 10.65
C ILE A 33 9.78 -3.61 12.12
N GLY A 34 8.60 -3.11 12.50
CA GLY A 34 8.06 -3.29 13.84
C GLY A 34 6.55 -3.32 13.84
N HIS A 35 5.99 -3.66 15.00
CA HIS A 35 4.55 -3.77 15.22
C HIS A 35 4.16 -2.93 16.42
N LEU A 36 3.05 -2.20 16.31
CA LEU A 36 2.43 -1.52 17.44
C LEU A 36 1.44 -2.44 18.15
N GLU A 37 1.10 -2.11 19.39
CA GLU A 37 0.15 -2.89 20.20
C GLU A 37 -1.24 -3.02 19.56
N ASN A 38 -1.64 -2.03 18.74
CA ASN A 38 -2.90 -2.06 17.99
C ASN A 38 -2.84 -2.91 16.71
N GLY A 39 -1.74 -3.63 16.46
CA GLY A 39 -1.55 -4.50 15.30
C GLY A 39 -1.01 -3.80 14.04
N LEU A 40 -0.80 -2.48 14.07
CA LEU A 40 -0.21 -1.78 12.93
C LEU A 40 1.25 -2.19 12.75
N THR A 41 1.62 -2.58 11.53
CA THR A 41 3.01 -2.85 11.14
C THR A 41 3.61 -1.59 10.53
N TYR A 42 4.79 -1.20 10.98
CA TYR A 42 5.52 -0.08 10.41
C TYR A 42 6.84 -0.51 9.79
N TYR A 43 7.24 0.23 8.77
CA TYR A 43 8.49 0.07 8.04
C TYR A 43 9.21 1.41 8.05
N VAL A 44 10.46 1.42 8.48
CA VAL A 44 11.29 2.63 8.48
C VAL A 44 12.59 2.34 7.74
N ARG A 45 12.87 3.13 6.72
CA ARG A 45 14.10 3.06 5.94
C ARG A 45 14.75 4.45 5.89
N HIS A 46 16.02 4.52 6.26
CA HIS A 46 16.82 5.72 6.04
C HIS A 46 17.13 5.83 4.54
N ASN A 47 16.92 7.03 3.97
CA ASN A 47 17.29 7.38 2.62
C ASN A 47 18.04 8.72 2.66
N ALA A 48 19.20 8.79 2.01
CA ALA A 48 20.03 9.99 2.00
C ALA A 48 19.68 10.95 0.85
N GLU A 49 18.86 10.50 -0.10
CA GLU A 49 18.51 11.26 -1.30
C GLU A 49 16.98 11.29 -1.49
N PRO A 50 16.38 12.47 -1.60
CA PRO A 50 16.97 13.80 -1.40
C PRO A 50 17.23 14.09 0.08
N GLU A 51 18.31 14.83 0.37
CA GLU A 51 18.69 15.20 1.75
C GLU A 51 17.64 16.12 2.37
N GLY A 52 17.39 15.95 3.68
CA GLY A 52 16.49 16.81 4.45
C GLY A 52 15.00 16.64 4.13
N GLN A 53 14.62 15.52 3.54
CA GLN A 53 13.21 15.20 3.23
C GLN A 53 12.81 13.82 3.75
N ALA A 54 11.52 13.67 4.05
CA ALA A 54 10.91 12.39 4.43
C ALA A 54 9.63 12.17 3.63
N ASN A 55 9.34 10.89 3.34
CA ASN A 55 8.10 10.45 2.74
C ASN A 55 7.35 9.55 3.72
N PHE A 56 6.05 9.74 3.85
CA PHE A 56 5.18 8.98 4.74
C PHE A 56 4.07 8.31 3.95
N TYR A 57 3.81 7.05 4.26
CA TYR A 57 2.76 6.26 3.65
C TYR A 57 1.94 5.55 4.71
N ILE A 58 0.62 5.57 4.59
CA ILE A 58 -0.30 4.71 5.33
C ILE A 58 -1.02 3.86 4.30
N ALA A 59 -0.77 2.56 4.31
CA ALA A 59 -1.43 1.60 3.45
C ALA A 59 -2.38 0.72 4.28
N GLN A 60 -3.64 0.68 3.87
CA GLN A 60 -4.68 -0.14 4.46
C GLN A 60 -5.16 -1.19 3.47
N LYS A 61 -5.29 -2.44 3.92
CA LYS A 61 -5.87 -3.53 3.12
C LYS A 61 -7.41 -3.43 3.10
N VAL A 62 -7.90 -2.28 2.68
CA VAL A 62 -9.32 -1.96 2.57
C VAL A 62 -9.54 -1.29 1.23
N GLY A 63 -10.44 -1.84 0.43
CA GLY A 63 -10.80 -1.33 -0.88
C GLY A 63 -12.19 -1.81 -1.29
N SER A 64 -12.58 -1.54 -2.52
CA SER A 64 -13.94 -1.80 -3.03
C SER A 64 -14.36 -3.27 -2.99
N ILE A 65 -13.42 -4.23 -2.94
CA ILE A 65 -13.73 -5.67 -2.86
C ILE A 65 -14.41 -6.06 -1.54
N LEU A 66 -14.24 -5.26 -0.49
CA LEU A 66 -14.85 -5.52 0.81
C LEU A 66 -16.26 -4.90 0.95
N GLU A 67 -16.71 -4.16 -0.05
CA GLU A 67 -18.00 -3.49 -0.06
C GLU A 67 -19.13 -4.46 -0.46
N ASN A 68 -20.23 -4.41 0.28
CA ASN A 68 -21.48 -5.01 -0.15
C ASN A 68 -22.11 -4.19 -1.29
N ASP A 69 -23.12 -4.73 -1.97
CA ASP A 69 -23.78 -4.05 -3.09
C ASP A 69 -24.41 -2.71 -2.73
N ASP A 70 -24.90 -2.57 -1.49
CA ASP A 70 -25.48 -1.35 -0.94
C ASP A 70 -24.43 -0.38 -0.36
N GLN A 71 -23.16 -0.75 -0.37
CA GLN A 71 -22.03 0.01 0.19
C GLN A 71 -21.02 0.46 -0.88
N ARG A 72 -21.35 0.27 -2.15
CA ARG A 72 -20.43 0.58 -3.26
C ARG A 72 -19.99 2.04 -3.25
N GLY A 73 -18.68 2.25 -3.23
CA GLY A 73 -18.04 3.56 -3.22
C GLY A 73 -17.74 4.11 -1.83
N LEU A 74 -18.11 3.41 -0.73
CA LEU A 74 -17.86 3.90 0.63
C LEU A 74 -16.37 3.94 0.96
N ALA A 75 -15.56 2.99 0.46
CA ALA A 75 -14.11 3.01 0.70
C ALA A 75 -13.48 4.29 0.10
N HIS A 76 -13.82 4.62 -1.13
CA HIS A 76 -13.35 5.82 -1.81
C HIS A 76 -13.92 7.09 -1.16
N PHE A 77 -15.19 7.06 -0.77
CA PHE A 77 -15.80 8.20 -0.03
C PHE A 77 -15.08 8.45 1.30
N LEU A 78 -14.75 7.38 2.05
CA LEU A 78 -14.02 7.50 3.30
C LEU A 78 -12.62 8.10 3.08
N GLU A 79 -11.93 7.72 2.00
CA GLU A 79 -10.65 8.31 1.61
C GLU A 79 -10.78 9.84 1.49
N HIS A 80 -11.75 10.35 0.75
CA HIS A 80 -12.00 11.79 0.66
C HIS A 80 -12.30 12.43 2.03
N MET A 81 -13.05 11.74 2.88
CA MET A 81 -13.41 12.25 4.21
C MET A 81 -12.20 12.40 5.13
N CYS A 82 -11.13 11.62 4.94
CA CYS A 82 -9.88 11.74 5.70
C CYS A 82 -9.18 13.10 5.51
N PHE A 83 -9.46 13.82 4.43
CA PHE A 83 -8.96 15.18 4.19
C PHE A 83 -9.87 16.28 4.72
N ASN A 84 -11.05 15.92 5.22
CA ASN A 84 -12.10 16.86 5.59
C ASN A 84 -12.00 17.36 7.05
N GLY A 85 -10.91 17.01 7.72
CA GLY A 85 -10.56 17.50 9.03
C GLY A 85 -10.55 16.45 10.12
N THR A 86 -9.82 16.79 11.17
CA THR A 86 -9.68 16.02 12.40
C THR A 86 -9.87 16.96 13.60
N GLU A 87 -9.88 16.42 14.80
CA GLU A 87 -9.92 17.21 16.02
C GLU A 87 -8.81 18.26 16.09
N HIS A 88 -7.58 17.87 15.67
CA HIS A 88 -6.42 18.76 15.68
C HIS A 88 -6.27 19.62 14.43
N PHE A 89 -6.88 19.22 13.32
CA PHE A 89 -6.83 19.92 12.04
C PHE A 89 -8.24 20.05 11.46
N PRO A 90 -9.09 20.94 12.03
CA PRO A 90 -10.48 21.06 11.59
C PRO A 90 -10.61 21.60 10.17
N GLY A 91 -11.60 21.10 9.44
CA GLY A 91 -11.84 21.47 8.04
C GLY A 91 -10.64 21.17 7.15
N ASN A 92 -10.16 22.13 6.41
CA ASN A 92 -8.98 22.02 5.53
C ASN A 92 -7.63 22.18 6.28
N GLY A 93 -7.63 22.00 7.61
CA GLY A 93 -6.47 22.28 8.45
C GLY A 93 -5.22 21.48 8.07
N ILE A 94 -5.37 20.18 7.76
CA ILE A 94 -4.24 19.34 7.35
C ILE A 94 -3.63 19.80 6.03
N ILE A 95 -4.46 20.14 5.05
CA ILE A 95 -4.00 20.64 3.74
C ILE A 95 -3.24 21.94 3.92
N LYS A 96 -3.80 22.91 4.66
CA LYS A 96 -3.15 24.20 4.93
C LYS A 96 -1.83 24.05 5.68
N TYR A 97 -1.80 23.13 6.65
CA TYR A 97 -0.56 22.83 7.38
C TYR A 97 0.51 22.29 6.43
N CYS A 98 0.19 21.27 5.62
CA CYS A 98 1.12 20.70 4.64
C CYS A 98 1.61 21.76 3.65
N GLU A 99 0.72 22.59 3.11
CA GLU A 99 1.10 23.69 2.20
C GLU A 99 2.01 24.73 2.88
N SER A 100 1.80 25.00 4.18
CA SER A 100 2.64 25.94 4.93
C SER A 100 4.09 25.50 5.10
N ILE A 101 4.35 24.18 5.03
CA ILE A 101 5.69 23.59 5.09
C ILE A 101 6.23 23.21 3.70
N GLY A 102 5.56 23.63 2.62
CA GLY A 102 5.98 23.43 1.23
C GLY A 102 5.48 22.15 0.56
N VAL A 103 4.69 21.33 1.24
CA VAL A 103 4.06 20.12 0.69
C VAL A 103 2.79 20.49 -0.08
N LYS A 104 2.72 20.16 -1.36
CA LYS A 104 1.63 20.57 -2.26
C LYS A 104 0.53 19.53 -2.30
N PHE A 105 -0.72 19.97 -2.07
CA PHE A 105 -1.89 19.09 -2.23
C PHE A 105 -2.04 18.63 -3.69
N GLY A 106 -2.32 17.35 -3.88
CA GLY A 106 -2.45 16.70 -5.18
C GLY A 106 -1.13 16.24 -5.80
N ALA A 107 -0.01 16.89 -5.45
CA ALA A 107 1.32 16.49 -5.93
C ALA A 107 2.10 15.70 -4.88
N ASP A 108 2.21 16.23 -3.67
CA ASP A 108 2.99 15.63 -2.58
C ASP A 108 2.09 15.00 -1.49
N LEU A 109 0.95 15.63 -1.18
CA LEU A 109 -0.10 15.10 -0.30
C LEU A 109 -1.22 14.55 -1.17
N ASN A 110 -1.43 13.24 -1.14
CA ASN A 110 -2.43 12.58 -1.97
C ASN A 110 -2.93 11.27 -1.31
N ALA A 111 -3.92 10.64 -1.95
CA ALA A 111 -4.38 9.30 -1.62
C ALA A 111 -4.96 8.62 -2.86
N TYR A 112 -5.17 7.32 -2.78
CA TYR A 112 -5.96 6.57 -3.74
C TYR A 112 -6.65 5.38 -3.08
N THR A 113 -7.80 4.99 -3.62
CA THR A 113 -8.53 3.78 -3.27
C THR A 113 -8.58 2.85 -4.47
N SER A 114 -8.17 1.61 -4.27
CA SER A 114 -8.16 0.53 -5.24
C SER A 114 -9.18 -0.56 -4.89
N ILE A 115 -9.08 -1.70 -5.56
CA ILE A 115 -9.96 -2.86 -5.32
C ILE A 115 -9.71 -3.44 -3.92
N ASP A 116 -8.46 -3.54 -3.49
CA ASP A 116 -8.01 -4.25 -2.27
C ASP A 116 -7.24 -3.39 -1.28
N GLU A 117 -6.94 -2.13 -1.63
CA GLU A 117 -6.19 -1.24 -0.76
C GLU A 117 -6.62 0.23 -0.88
N THR A 118 -6.37 0.97 0.20
CA THR A 118 -6.40 2.44 0.23
C THR A 118 -5.07 2.93 0.78
N VAL A 119 -4.43 3.84 0.07
CA VAL A 119 -3.12 4.38 0.44
C VAL A 119 -3.18 5.90 0.52
N TYR A 120 -2.62 6.45 1.59
CA TYR A 120 -2.39 7.88 1.79
C TYR A 120 -0.90 8.14 1.78
N ASN A 121 -0.46 9.19 1.10
CA ASN A 121 0.95 9.56 1.05
C ASN A 121 1.16 11.05 1.29
N ILE A 122 2.27 11.35 1.96
CA ILE A 122 2.82 12.70 2.10
C ILE A 122 4.30 12.59 1.71
N ASP A 123 4.63 13.15 0.57
CA ASP A 123 5.98 13.12 0.02
C ASP A 123 6.69 14.46 0.22
N ASN A 124 8.01 14.45 0.13
CA ASN A 124 8.86 15.65 0.16
C ASN A 124 8.69 16.51 1.42
N VAL A 125 8.34 15.90 2.56
CA VAL A 125 8.17 16.61 3.83
C VAL A 125 9.54 17.11 4.31
N PRO A 126 9.75 18.44 4.49
CA PRO A 126 11.00 18.95 5.04
C PRO A 126 11.20 18.42 6.46
N VAL A 127 12.38 17.85 6.75
CA VAL A 127 12.79 17.48 8.11
C VAL A 127 13.82 18.49 8.59
N ALA A 128 13.56 19.09 9.76
CA ALA A 128 14.51 20.00 10.38
C ALA A 128 15.78 19.21 10.80
N ASN A 129 16.95 19.74 10.46
CA ASN A 129 18.23 19.27 10.97
C ASN A 129 18.43 19.75 12.40
#